data_92f625dc789de755340437aa4e510d6b
#
_entry.id   92f625dc789de755340437aa4e510d6b
#
_cell.length_a   1.000
_cell.length_b   1.000
_cell.length_c   1.000
_cell.angle_alpha   90.00
_cell.angle_beta   90.00
_cell.angle_gamma   90.00
#
_symmetry.space_group_name_H-M   'P 1'
#
loop_
_entity.id
_entity.type
_entity.pdbx_description
1 polymer ?
#
loop_
_entity_poly.entity_id
_entity_poly.type
_entity_poly.pdbx_seq_one_letter_code
_entity_poly.pdbx_strand_id
1 'polypeptide(L)'
;LRRRNLVQAGEVMPQYYNEPLRSCKLDECLVRARQMIGWDEKGMVRDLGDRVRGLGVAVTMQGSGISNIDIGSVDLRLEESGFVTMHIGATDVGTGCDTVLAQIAGEELGIDPDLIVVRGVDTDVSPFDTGAYASSGTYISGSAAQRCAANLRAAIEAKAASWWGCE
;
A
#
# COMPACT_ATOMS: atom_id res chain seq x y z
N LEU A 1 -1.69 18.20 -27.36
CA LEU A 1 -1.70 16.75 -27.53
C LEU A 1 -2.19 16.03 -26.26
N ARG A 2 -1.56 16.25 -25.08
CA ARG A 2 -1.89 15.53 -23.82
C ARG A 2 -3.36 15.69 -23.43
N ARG A 3 -3.89 16.91 -23.31
CA ARG A 3 -5.30 17.16 -22.94
C ARG A 3 -6.31 16.46 -23.86
N ARG A 4 -5.98 16.26 -25.14
CA ARG A 4 -6.83 15.55 -26.09
C ARG A 4 -6.91 14.06 -25.84
N ASN A 5 -5.89 13.51 -25.17
CA ASN A 5 -5.71 12.06 -24.95
C ASN A 5 -5.85 11.68 -23.46
N LEU A 6 -6.20 12.63 -22.59
CA LEU A 6 -6.50 12.30 -21.20
C LEU A 6 -7.84 11.61 -21.10
N VAL A 7 -7.85 10.55 -20.31
CA VAL A 7 -9.12 9.91 -19.89
C VAL A 7 -9.91 10.86 -18.99
N GLN A 8 -11.21 10.81 -19.11
CA GLN A 8 -12.14 11.64 -18.35
C GLN A 8 -12.99 10.79 -17.38
N ALA A 9 -13.55 11.42 -16.36
CA ALA A 9 -14.49 10.74 -15.49
C ALA A 9 -15.71 10.23 -16.30
N GLY A 10 -16.10 8.98 -16.09
CA GLY A 10 -17.15 8.28 -16.80
C GLY A 10 -16.67 7.50 -18.03
N GLU A 11 -15.46 7.73 -18.53
CA GLU A 11 -14.91 6.93 -19.62
C GLU A 11 -14.49 5.55 -19.13
N VAL A 12 -14.68 4.54 -19.97
CA VAL A 12 -14.31 3.16 -19.70
C VAL A 12 -12.88 2.91 -20.15
N MET A 13 -12.09 2.34 -19.28
CA MET A 13 -10.73 1.93 -19.59
C MET A 13 -10.64 0.40 -19.71
N PRO A 14 -10.42 -0.14 -20.91
CA PRO A 14 -10.34 -1.59 -21.11
C PRO A 14 -9.24 -2.26 -20.25
N GLN A 15 -8.16 -1.55 -19.96
CA GLN A 15 -7.05 -2.02 -19.14
C GLN A 15 -7.43 -2.18 -17.65
N TYR A 16 -8.54 -1.59 -17.22
CA TYR A 16 -9.05 -1.65 -15.84
C TYR A 16 -10.44 -2.28 -15.82
N TYR A 17 -10.52 -3.53 -16.22
CA TYR A 17 -11.72 -4.38 -16.12
C TYR A 17 -12.96 -3.85 -16.84
N ASN A 18 -12.80 -2.98 -17.83
CA ASN A 18 -13.92 -2.30 -18.52
C ASN A 18 -14.85 -1.51 -17.57
N GLU A 19 -14.35 -1.08 -16.42
CA GLU A 19 -15.13 -0.25 -15.52
C GLU A 19 -14.98 1.24 -15.85
N PRO A 20 -16.04 2.04 -15.64
CA PRO A 20 -15.97 3.47 -15.82
C PRO A 20 -15.15 4.12 -14.70
N LEU A 21 -14.29 5.06 -15.07
CA LEU A 21 -13.57 5.90 -14.11
C LEU A 21 -14.54 6.75 -13.30
N ARG A 22 -14.63 6.50 -12.00
CA ARG A 22 -15.56 7.21 -11.12
C ARG A 22 -15.13 8.64 -10.83
N SER A 23 -13.83 8.91 -10.80
CA SER A 23 -13.27 10.25 -10.64
C SER A 23 -11.98 10.39 -11.42
N CYS A 24 -11.80 11.55 -12.07
CA CYS A 24 -10.58 11.90 -12.77
C CYS A 24 -10.42 13.42 -12.78
N LYS A 25 -9.26 13.91 -12.34
CA LYS A 25 -8.93 15.33 -12.26
C LYS A 25 -7.62 15.68 -12.99
N LEU A 26 -7.21 14.83 -13.94
CA LEU A 26 -5.94 15.01 -14.65
C LEU A 26 -5.88 16.31 -15.44
N ASP A 27 -6.98 16.74 -16.07
CA ASP A 27 -7.03 18.02 -16.79
C ASP A 27 -6.85 19.20 -15.83
N GLU A 28 -7.55 19.18 -14.70
CA GLU A 28 -7.41 20.20 -13.66
C GLU A 28 -5.99 20.24 -13.09
N CYS A 29 -5.36 19.07 -12.86
CA CYS A 29 -3.96 18.99 -12.44
C CYS A 29 -3.02 19.64 -13.45
N LEU A 30 -3.22 19.38 -14.75
CA LEU A 30 -2.42 20.02 -15.81
C LEU A 30 -2.61 21.54 -15.85
N VAL A 31 -3.84 22.03 -15.70
CA VAL A 31 -4.11 23.47 -15.67
C VAL A 31 -3.40 24.12 -14.48
N ARG A 32 -3.52 23.53 -13.29
CA ARG A 32 -2.84 24.06 -12.07
C ARG A 32 -1.31 24.01 -12.20
N ALA A 33 -0.76 22.89 -12.67
CA ALA A 33 0.68 22.75 -12.86
C ALA A 33 1.22 23.80 -13.87
N ARG A 34 0.47 24.07 -14.97
CA ARG A 34 0.80 25.12 -15.95
C ARG A 34 0.87 26.50 -15.30
N GLN A 35 -0.12 26.84 -14.46
CA GLN A 35 -0.14 28.10 -13.73
C GLN A 35 1.01 28.21 -12.72
N MET A 36 1.21 27.17 -11.90
CA MET A 36 2.22 27.15 -10.85
C MET A 36 3.65 27.30 -11.38
N ILE A 37 3.95 26.68 -12.53
CA ILE A 37 5.28 26.79 -13.15
C ILE A 37 5.46 28.10 -13.94
N GLY A 38 4.40 28.86 -14.17
CA GLY A 38 4.43 30.07 -15.04
C GLY A 38 4.71 29.70 -16.50
N TRP A 39 4.04 28.68 -17.02
CA TRP A 39 4.31 28.13 -18.36
C TRP A 39 4.16 29.18 -19.47
N ASP A 40 3.10 29.97 -19.41
CA ASP A 40 2.78 30.95 -20.45
C ASP A 40 3.71 32.16 -20.40
N GLU A 41 4.16 32.52 -19.22
CA GLU A 41 5.07 33.66 -19.00
C GLU A 41 6.53 33.34 -19.32
N LYS A 42 6.95 32.11 -19.00
CA LYS A 42 8.36 31.68 -19.16
C LYS A 42 8.68 31.16 -20.55
N GLY A 43 7.68 30.70 -21.30
CA GLY A 43 7.85 29.99 -22.55
C GLY A 43 8.48 28.60 -22.38
N MET A 44 8.36 27.77 -23.42
CA MET A 44 8.88 26.38 -23.38
C MET A 44 10.40 26.30 -23.33
N VAL A 45 11.08 27.23 -23.98
CA VAL A 45 12.55 27.32 -24.03
C VAL A 45 12.97 28.74 -23.76
N ARG A 46 13.93 28.93 -22.88
CA ARG A 46 14.50 30.23 -22.55
C ARG A 46 16.00 30.15 -22.52
N ASP A 47 16.65 30.95 -23.36
CA ASP A 47 18.08 31.18 -23.31
C ASP A 47 18.39 32.19 -22.17
N LEU A 48 19.31 31.82 -21.28
CA LEU A 48 19.79 32.62 -20.16
C LEU A 48 21.24 33.04 -20.33
N GLY A 49 21.84 32.86 -21.54
CA GLY A 49 23.19 33.20 -21.87
C GLY A 49 24.18 32.07 -21.61
N ASP A 50 24.43 31.76 -20.36
CA ASP A 50 25.33 30.68 -19.93
C ASP A 50 24.64 29.30 -19.91
N ARG A 51 23.31 29.25 -20.01
CA ARG A 51 22.50 28.04 -19.99
C ARG A 51 21.15 28.26 -20.69
N VAL A 52 20.55 27.15 -21.09
CA VAL A 52 19.20 27.12 -21.64
C VAL A 52 18.28 26.38 -20.67
N ARG A 53 17.12 26.97 -20.38
CA ARG A 53 16.08 26.35 -19.57
C ARG A 53 14.96 25.86 -20.46
N GLY A 54 14.61 24.58 -20.35
CA GLY A 54 13.42 24.00 -20.98
C GLY A 54 12.34 23.71 -19.94
N LEU A 55 11.07 23.89 -20.30
CA LEU A 55 9.92 23.42 -19.56
C LEU A 55 9.37 22.16 -20.19
N GLY A 56 9.06 21.19 -19.38
CA GLY A 56 8.44 19.94 -19.82
C GLY A 56 7.28 19.55 -18.91
N VAL A 57 6.38 18.74 -19.43
CA VAL A 57 5.25 18.16 -18.68
C VAL A 57 5.14 16.67 -18.96
N ALA A 58 4.97 15.89 -17.92
CA ALA A 58 4.61 14.49 -17.97
C ALA A 58 3.30 14.28 -17.22
N VAL A 59 2.53 13.30 -17.65
CA VAL A 59 1.34 12.81 -16.95
C VAL A 59 1.47 11.31 -16.87
N THR A 60 1.34 10.78 -15.66
CA THR A 60 1.39 9.34 -15.41
C THR A 60 0.13 8.94 -14.65
N MET A 61 -0.23 7.68 -14.78
CA MET A 61 -1.32 7.06 -14.04
C MET A 61 -0.85 5.69 -13.58
N GLN A 62 -1.20 5.35 -12.35
CA GLN A 62 -0.88 4.05 -11.76
C GLN A 62 -2.17 3.40 -11.27
N GLY A 63 -2.31 2.12 -11.52
CA GLY A 63 -3.32 1.29 -10.87
C GLY A 63 -2.95 1.06 -9.41
N SER A 64 -3.93 1.19 -8.52
CA SER A 64 -3.75 0.94 -7.09
C SER A 64 -4.74 -0.12 -6.64
N GLY A 65 -4.23 -1.21 -6.00
CA GLY A 65 -5.03 -2.34 -5.57
C GLY A 65 -5.62 -3.12 -6.74
N ILE A 66 -4.94 -4.18 -7.18
CA ILE A 66 -5.40 -4.98 -8.33
C ILE A 66 -6.26 -6.12 -7.79
N SER A 67 -7.57 -6.02 -7.98
CA SER A 67 -8.54 -7.04 -7.56
C SER A 67 -8.21 -8.41 -8.13
N ASN A 68 -8.32 -9.46 -7.31
CA ASN A 68 -8.11 -10.86 -7.67
C ASN A 68 -6.68 -11.22 -8.10
N ILE A 69 -5.72 -10.33 -7.93
CA ILE A 69 -4.30 -10.59 -8.22
C ILE A 69 -3.45 -10.43 -6.96
N ASP A 70 -3.67 -9.34 -6.22
CA ASP A 70 -2.90 -9.04 -5.01
C ASP A 70 -3.24 -10.03 -3.88
N ILE A 71 -2.21 -10.66 -3.34
CA ILE A 71 -2.30 -11.61 -2.23
C ILE A 71 -1.30 -11.16 -1.17
N GLY A 72 -1.77 -11.06 0.08
CA GLY A 72 -0.92 -10.88 1.25
C GLY A 72 -1.12 -12.06 2.21
N SER A 73 -0.04 -12.56 2.76
CA SER A 73 -0.07 -13.64 3.73
C SER A 73 0.74 -13.29 4.97
N VAL A 74 0.21 -13.68 6.12
CA VAL A 74 0.81 -13.44 7.43
C VAL A 74 0.56 -14.65 8.32
N ASP A 75 1.60 -15.09 9.01
CA ASP A 75 1.52 -16.07 10.09
C ASP A 75 1.92 -15.43 11.40
N LEU A 76 1.12 -15.62 12.44
CA LEU A 76 1.40 -15.15 13.80
C LEU A 76 1.58 -16.33 14.75
N ARG A 77 2.62 -16.25 15.59
CA ARG A 77 2.92 -17.25 16.60
C ARG A 77 3.16 -16.56 17.94
N LEU A 78 2.39 -16.94 18.96
CA LEU A 78 2.67 -16.58 20.34
C LEU A 78 3.79 -17.47 20.87
N GLU A 79 4.88 -16.84 21.34
CA GLU A 79 6.03 -17.53 21.92
C GLU A 79 5.87 -17.68 23.45
N GLU A 80 6.58 -18.61 24.05
CA GLU A 80 6.58 -18.84 25.49
C GLU A 80 7.05 -17.61 26.30
N SER A 81 7.86 -16.76 25.67
CA SER A 81 8.34 -15.49 26.24
C SER A 81 7.27 -14.41 26.36
N GLY A 82 6.09 -14.59 25.74
CA GLY A 82 5.04 -13.59 25.64
C GLY A 82 5.18 -12.66 24.42
N PHE A 83 6.27 -12.77 23.65
CA PHE A 83 6.39 -12.10 22.35
C PHE A 83 5.55 -12.80 21.29
N VAL A 84 5.19 -12.07 20.26
CA VAL A 84 4.54 -12.63 19.06
C VAL A 84 5.53 -12.57 17.90
N THR A 85 5.85 -13.71 17.30
CA THR A 85 6.59 -13.75 16.04
C THR A 85 5.61 -13.62 14.88
N MET A 86 5.88 -12.68 13.97
CA MET A 86 5.06 -12.40 12.80
C MET A 86 5.87 -12.68 11.53
N HIS A 87 5.54 -13.75 10.82
CA HIS A 87 6.10 -14.03 9.50
C HIS A 87 5.24 -13.37 8.44
N ILE A 88 5.87 -12.59 7.57
CA ILE A 88 5.20 -11.87 6.48
C ILE A 88 5.80 -12.24 5.13
N GLY A 89 4.94 -12.33 4.11
CA GLY A 89 5.38 -12.45 2.73
C GLY A 89 5.78 -11.10 2.12
N ALA A 90 5.24 -10.01 2.65
CA ALA A 90 5.57 -8.66 2.21
C ALA A 90 7.04 -8.32 2.47
N THR A 91 7.65 -7.55 1.57
CA THR A 91 9.04 -7.07 1.69
C THR A 91 9.05 -5.57 1.90
N ASP A 92 9.75 -5.11 2.94
CA ASP A 92 9.96 -3.68 3.13
C ASP A 92 11.01 -3.16 2.13
N VAL A 93 10.53 -2.39 1.17
CA VAL A 93 11.36 -1.73 0.14
C VAL A 93 11.59 -0.25 0.46
N GLY A 94 11.49 0.13 1.73
CA GLY A 94 11.55 1.51 2.21
C GLY A 94 10.18 2.10 2.50
N THR A 95 9.13 1.29 2.50
CA THR A 95 7.74 1.69 2.77
C THR A 95 7.38 1.66 4.25
N GLY A 96 8.21 1.05 5.10
CA GLY A 96 7.95 0.85 6.52
C GLY A 96 6.91 -0.24 6.78
N CYS A 97 6.75 -1.20 5.87
CA CYS A 97 5.69 -2.20 5.98
C CYS A 97 5.85 -3.07 7.22
N ASP A 98 7.07 -3.44 7.61
CA ASP A 98 7.32 -4.24 8.81
C ASP A 98 6.74 -3.56 10.05
N THR A 99 7.01 -2.28 10.22
CA THR A 99 6.48 -1.47 11.33
C THR A 99 4.96 -1.34 11.27
N VAL A 100 4.43 -1.01 10.09
CA VAL A 100 2.98 -0.80 9.91
C VAL A 100 2.20 -2.09 10.14
N LEU A 101 2.70 -3.23 9.68
CA LEU A 101 2.03 -4.52 9.88
C LEU A 101 2.06 -4.95 11.35
N ALA A 102 3.16 -4.68 12.07
CA ALA A 102 3.22 -4.88 13.53
C ALA A 102 2.22 -3.99 14.27
N GLN A 103 2.07 -2.73 13.87
CA GLN A 103 1.08 -1.81 14.46
C GLN A 103 -0.35 -2.33 14.24
N ILE A 104 -0.69 -2.77 13.03
CA ILE A 104 -2.02 -3.33 12.72
C ILE A 104 -2.30 -4.58 13.54
N ALA A 105 -1.34 -5.49 13.64
CA ALA A 105 -1.49 -6.70 14.43
C ALA A 105 -1.56 -6.40 15.94
N GLY A 106 -0.75 -5.46 16.43
CA GLY A 106 -0.75 -5.02 17.82
C GLY A 106 -2.08 -4.40 18.24
N GLU A 107 -2.65 -3.54 17.42
CA GLU A 107 -3.99 -2.96 17.64
C GLU A 107 -5.07 -4.04 17.76
N GLU A 108 -5.05 -5.03 16.86
CA GLU A 108 -6.04 -6.11 16.89
C GLU A 108 -5.85 -7.05 18.09
N LEU A 109 -4.60 -7.36 18.48
CA LEU A 109 -4.28 -8.19 19.63
C LEU A 109 -4.44 -7.46 20.97
N GLY A 110 -4.44 -6.12 20.97
CA GLY A 110 -4.44 -5.30 22.18
C GLY A 110 -3.09 -5.33 22.91
N ILE A 111 -1.97 -5.41 22.19
CA ILE A 111 -0.61 -5.44 22.74
C ILE A 111 0.26 -4.34 22.11
N ASP A 112 1.35 -3.99 22.79
CA ASP A 112 2.33 -3.07 22.23
C ASP A 112 2.98 -3.68 20.96
N PRO A 113 3.05 -2.94 19.85
CA PRO A 113 3.75 -3.39 18.64
C PRO A 113 5.22 -3.81 18.87
N ASP A 114 5.88 -3.26 19.87
CA ASP A 114 7.25 -3.65 20.24
C ASP A 114 7.36 -5.09 20.78
N LEU A 115 6.23 -5.70 21.13
CA LEU A 115 6.15 -7.13 21.47
C LEU A 115 6.01 -8.04 20.25
N ILE A 116 5.92 -7.47 19.06
CA ILE A 116 5.78 -8.21 17.80
C ILE A 116 7.11 -8.20 17.03
N VAL A 117 7.72 -9.37 16.90
CA VAL A 117 8.94 -9.55 16.15
C VAL A 117 8.62 -9.92 14.71
N VAL A 118 8.78 -8.96 13.80
CA VAL A 118 8.51 -9.19 12.37
C VAL A 118 9.67 -9.93 11.72
N ARG A 119 9.34 -10.96 10.95
CA ARG A 119 10.24 -11.78 10.16
C ARG A 119 9.73 -11.83 8.72
N GLY A 120 10.43 -11.17 7.82
CA GLY A 120 10.17 -11.18 6.39
C GLY A 120 11.41 -11.60 5.61
N VAL A 121 11.30 -11.63 4.29
CA VAL A 121 12.37 -11.83 3.30
C VAL A 121 13.21 -13.11 3.48
N ASP A 122 12.65 -14.11 4.13
CA ASP A 122 13.24 -15.42 4.32
C ASP A 122 12.34 -16.47 3.67
N THR A 123 12.73 -16.99 2.52
CA THR A 123 11.93 -17.93 1.73
C THR A 123 11.70 -19.28 2.38
N ASP A 124 12.43 -19.58 3.45
CA ASP A 124 12.27 -20.84 4.19
C ASP A 124 11.09 -20.78 5.18
N VAL A 125 10.71 -19.56 5.61
CA VAL A 125 9.70 -19.38 6.66
C VAL A 125 8.61 -18.37 6.29
N SER A 126 8.88 -17.44 5.35
CA SER A 126 7.92 -16.42 4.96
C SER A 126 6.78 -17.03 4.13
N PRO A 127 5.52 -16.70 4.43
CA PRO A 127 4.40 -17.12 3.62
C PRO A 127 4.42 -16.42 2.24
N PHE A 128 3.63 -16.95 1.29
CA PHE A 128 3.59 -16.41 -0.06
C PHE A 128 3.01 -14.99 -0.11
N ASP A 129 3.61 -14.15 -0.93
CA ASP A 129 3.12 -12.81 -1.28
C ASP A 129 3.39 -12.56 -2.76
N THR A 130 2.54 -11.79 -3.42
CA THR A 130 2.69 -11.50 -4.85
C THR A 130 3.69 -10.39 -5.14
N GLY A 131 4.09 -9.64 -4.14
CA GLY A 131 5.09 -8.57 -4.22
C GLY A 131 4.54 -7.17 -3.91
N ALA A 132 5.45 -6.24 -3.69
CA ALA A 132 5.12 -4.85 -3.35
C ALA A 132 4.90 -4.02 -4.63
N TYR A 133 3.68 -3.95 -5.12
CA TYR A 133 3.29 -3.17 -6.31
C TYR A 133 1.89 -2.59 -6.17
N ALA A 134 1.47 -1.79 -7.14
CA ALA A 134 0.13 -1.19 -7.21
C ALA A 134 -0.33 -0.44 -5.94
N SER A 135 0.61 0.03 -5.11
CA SER A 135 0.33 0.73 -3.84
C SER A 135 -0.61 -0.05 -2.91
N SER A 136 -0.55 -1.37 -2.92
CA SER A 136 -1.49 -2.26 -2.23
C SER A 136 -0.94 -2.84 -0.92
N GLY A 137 0.36 -2.77 -0.66
CA GLY A 137 1.03 -3.47 0.46
C GLY A 137 0.32 -3.29 1.80
N THR A 138 0.16 -2.06 2.28
CA THR A 138 -0.53 -1.80 3.56
C THR A 138 -1.98 -2.28 3.55
N TYR A 139 -2.69 -2.12 2.42
CA TYR A 139 -4.09 -2.54 2.34
C TYR A 139 -4.24 -4.07 2.31
N ILE A 140 -3.48 -4.75 1.47
CA ILE A 140 -3.60 -6.21 1.27
C ILE A 140 -2.92 -6.96 2.42
N SER A 141 -1.63 -6.72 2.64
CA SER A 141 -0.88 -7.40 3.71
C SER A 141 -1.33 -6.94 5.09
N GLY A 142 -1.74 -5.67 5.25
CA GLY A 142 -2.37 -5.18 6.47
C GLY A 142 -3.70 -5.86 6.79
N SER A 143 -4.54 -6.11 5.78
CA SER A 143 -5.77 -6.88 5.96
C SER A 143 -5.50 -8.35 6.31
N ALA A 144 -4.40 -8.92 5.82
CA ALA A 144 -3.95 -10.26 6.20
C ALA A 144 -3.46 -10.27 7.65
N ALA A 145 -2.67 -9.28 8.06
CA ALA A 145 -2.19 -9.11 9.43
C ALA A 145 -3.34 -8.96 10.41
N GLN A 146 -4.30 -8.10 10.12
CA GLN A 146 -5.49 -7.89 10.94
C GLN A 146 -6.29 -9.19 11.13
N ARG A 147 -6.58 -9.90 10.05
CA ARG A 147 -7.33 -11.17 10.12
C ARG A 147 -6.57 -12.25 10.87
N CYS A 148 -5.26 -12.36 10.67
CA CYS A 148 -4.44 -13.32 11.38
C CYS A 148 -4.40 -13.00 12.89
N ALA A 149 -4.26 -11.72 13.26
CA ALA A 149 -4.27 -11.26 14.64
C ALA A 149 -5.62 -11.53 15.32
N ALA A 150 -6.75 -11.25 14.65
CA ALA A 150 -8.08 -11.56 15.14
C ALA A 150 -8.25 -13.07 15.42
N ASN A 151 -7.77 -13.93 14.51
CA ASN A 151 -7.82 -15.37 14.71
C ASN A 151 -6.94 -15.82 15.89
N LEU A 152 -5.74 -15.28 16.04
CA LEU A 152 -4.86 -15.58 17.15
C LEU A 152 -5.47 -15.14 18.47
N ARG A 153 -6.02 -13.92 18.53
CA ARG A 153 -6.73 -13.40 19.70
C ARG A 153 -7.87 -14.32 20.13
N ALA A 154 -8.74 -14.70 19.20
CA ALA A 154 -9.84 -15.61 19.48
C ALA A 154 -9.37 -16.97 20.01
N ALA A 155 -8.27 -17.51 19.47
CA ALA A 155 -7.69 -18.76 19.95
C ALA A 155 -7.13 -18.63 21.37
N ILE A 156 -6.47 -17.50 21.70
CA ILE A 156 -5.96 -17.23 23.07
C ILE A 156 -7.12 -17.10 24.04
N GLU A 157 -8.15 -16.31 23.70
CA GLU A 157 -9.34 -16.11 24.54
C GLU A 157 -10.06 -17.43 24.81
N ALA A 158 -10.28 -18.25 23.78
CA ALA A 158 -10.91 -19.56 23.94
C ALA A 158 -10.10 -20.51 24.82
N LYS A 159 -8.77 -20.47 24.69
CA LYS A 159 -7.89 -21.29 25.53
C LYS A 159 -7.89 -20.83 26.98
N ALA A 160 -7.85 -19.53 27.21
CA ALA A 160 -7.94 -18.95 28.55
C ALA A 160 -9.28 -19.28 29.23
N ALA A 161 -10.39 -19.08 28.50
CA ALA A 161 -11.72 -19.44 28.99
C ALA A 161 -11.81 -20.92 29.41
N SER A 162 -11.26 -21.81 28.57
CA SER A 162 -11.20 -23.24 28.90
C SER A 162 -10.38 -23.56 30.15
N TRP A 163 -9.29 -22.82 30.41
CA TRP A 163 -8.46 -23.05 31.60
C TRP A 163 -9.09 -22.51 32.86
N TRP A 164 -9.77 -21.39 32.78
CA TRP A 164 -10.40 -20.74 33.95
C TRP A 164 -11.83 -21.16 34.16
N GLY A 165 -12.40 -21.96 33.26
CA GLY A 165 -13.79 -22.45 33.38
C GLY A 165 -14.83 -21.32 33.31
N CYS A 166 -14.55 -20.30 32.49
CA CYS A 166 -15.46 -19.19 32.20
C CYS A 166 -15.87 -19.19 30.71
N GLU A 167 -16.99 -18.52 30.39
CA GLU A 167 -17.46 -18.32 29.01
C GLU A 167 -16.84 -17.06 28.38
#